data_cc13a822ce25f72560b5c89cd2d00df8
#
_entry.id   cc13a822ce25f72560b5c89cd2d00df8
#
_cell.length_a   1.000
_cell.length_b   1.000
_cell.length_c   1.000
_cell.angle_alpha   90.00
_cell.angle_beta   90.00
_cell.angle_gamma   90.00
#
_symmetry.space_group_name_H-M   'P 1'
#
loop_
_entity.id
_entity.type
_entity.pdbx_description
1 polymer ?
#
loop_
_entity_poly.entity_id
_entity_poly.type
_entity_poly.pdbx_seq_one_letter_code
_entity_poly.pdbx_strand_id
1 'polypeptide(L)'
;LIQIGGLGVMTLTSFFAMFFMGNTSLYNQLVVRDMVSSNSLNSLLSTLVYILGFTLAIEGAGMLAIWSDIHGTMGMDIHEELAFSAFHSISAFCNAGFSTLPGNLGNPLLLAGHHNPFYIYISLLIILGGIGFPILVNFKDIILYHIRRFWRFLRTWEWDGRRFYHLYNLNTRIVLIVTFLLLVFGTLGIALFEWNGSFAGMPVADKWTQAFFNAVCPRTAGFSSVDLAGLGVQTLLLYLILMWIGGGSQSTAGGIKVNAFAVVVLNLVAVLRGTERVEVFGRELSYD
;
A
#
# COMPACT_ATOMS: atom_id res chain seq x y z
N LEU A 1 -18.69 -1.03 -5.49
CA LEU A 1 -17.91 -0.77 -6.70
C LEU A 1 -16.42 -0.55 -6.38
N ILE A 2 -16.07 0.35 -5.44
CA ILE A 2 -14.67 0.63 -5.05
C ILE A 2 -13.98 -0.66 -4.60
N GLN A 3 -14.60 -1.43 -3.70
CA GLN A 3 -14.08 -2.68 -3.19
C GLN A 3 -13.82 -3.72 -4.29
N ILE A 4 -14.77 -3.85 -5.22
CA ILE A 4 -14.66 -4.76 -6.36
C ILE A 4 -13.51 -4.33 -7.29
N GLY A 5 -13.38 -3.03 -7.55
CA GLY A 5 -12.29 -2.48 -8.35
C GLY A 5 -10.93 -2.62 -7.67
N GLY A 6 -10.85 -2.35 -6.36
CA GLY A 6 -9.62 -2.41 -5.59
C GLY A 6 -9.07 -3.82 -5.41
N LEU A 7 -9.91 -4.79 -5.09
CA LEU A 7 -9.50 -6.20 -5.03
C LEU A 7 -9.09 -6.75 -6.41
N GLY A 8 -9.46 -6.03 -7.45
CA GLY A 8 -9.22 -6.40 -8.83
C GLY A 8 -10.24 -7.39 -9.38
N VAL A 9 -10.70 -7.11 -10.58
CA VAL A 9 -11.68 -7.96 -11.28
C VAL A 9 -11.15 -9.40 -11.38
N MET A 10 -9.84 -9.58 -11.53
CA MET A 10 -9.20 -10.90 -11.68
C MET A 10 -9.27 -11.75 -10.41
N THR A 11 -9.01 -11.17 -9.22
CA THR A 11 -9.10 -11.93 -7.96
C THR A 11 -10.54 -12.29 -7.62
N LEU A 12 -11.48 -11.39 -7.87
CA LEU A 12 -12.91 -11.64 -7.65
C LEU A 12 -13.49 -12.62 -8.67
N THR A 13 -13.19 -12.46 -9.96
CA THR A 13 -13.63 -13.44 -10.99
C THR A 13 -13.03 -14.80 -10.75
N SER A 14 -11.77 -14.89 -10.34
CA SER A 14 -11.14 -16.17 -9.97
C SER A 14 -11.82 -16.80 -8.75
N PHE A 15 -12.15 -16.01 -7.74
CA PHE A 15 -12.88 -16.44 -6.57
C PHE A 15 -14.28 -16.99 -6.94
N PHE A 16 -15.06 -16.22 -7.72
CA PHE A 16 -16.37 -16.66 -8.17
C PHE A 16 -16.27 -17.87 -9.10
N ALA A 17 -15.32 -17.89 -10.03
CA ALA A 17 -15.11 -19.05 -10.90
C ALA A 17 -14.86 -20.34 -10.09
N MET A 18 -14.07 -20.28 -9.01
CA MET A 18 -13.83 -21.44 -8.15
C MET A 18 -15.09 -21.91 -7.41
N PHE A 19 -15.99 -21.00 -7.03
CA PHE A 19 -17.25 -21.36 -6.36
C PHE A 19 -18.27 -21.97 -7.31
N PHE A 20 -18.38 -21.47 -8.54
CA PHE A 20 -19.42 -21.86 -9.49
C PHE A 20 -18.97 -22.97 -10.46
N MET A 21 -17.67 -23.23 -10.59
CA MET A 21 -17.12 -24.20 -11.53
C MET A 21 -16.55 -25.41 -10.79
N GLY A 22 -17.40 -26.21 -10.19
CA GLY A 22 -17.03 -27.43 -9.47
C GLY A 22 -16.26 -28.51 -10.31
N ASN A 23 -16.17 -28.34 -11.65
CA ASN A 23 -15.44 -29.20 -12.58
C ASN A 23 -14.64 -28.35 -13.58
N THR A 24 -13.67 -27.55 -13.11
CA THR A 24 -12.79 -26.78 -14.00
C THR A 24 -11.68 -27.68 -14.58
N SER A 25 -11.42 -27.49 -15.90
CA SER A 25 -10.26 -28.07 -16.57
C SER A 25 -8.96 -27.66 -15.85
N LEU A 26 -7.97 -28.58 -15.80
CA LEU A 26 -6.62 -28.31 -15.27
C LEU A 26 -5.99 -27.05 -15.86
N TYR A 27 -6.27 -26.75 -17.14
CA TYR A 27 -5.80 -25.53 -17.80
C TYR A 27 -6.33 -24.25 -17.11
N ASN A 28 -7.63 -24.18 -16.82
CA ASN A 28 -8.21 -23.01 -16.14
C ASN A 28 -7.68 -22.85 -14.72
N GLN A 29 -7.41 -23.95 -14.03
CA GLN A 29 -6.79 -23.93 -12.70
C GLN A 29 -5.34 -23.40 -12.76
N LEU A 30 -4.57 -23.75 -13.79
CA LEU A 30 -3.21 -23.25 -13.99
C LEU A 30 -3.22 -21.74 -14.27
N VAL A 31 -4.11 -21.25 -15.12
CA VAL A 31 -4.26 -19.81 -15.40
C VAL A 31 -4.59 -19.03 -14.13
N VAL A 32 -5.53 -19.52 -13.30
CA VAL A 32 -5.87 -18.88 -12.02
C VAL A 32 -4.70 -18.93 -11.05
N ARG A 33 -3.95 -20.03 -10.99
CA ARG A 33 -2.73 -20.14 -10.17
C ARG A 33 -1.71 -19.07 -10.53
N ASP A 34 -1.43 -18.89 -11.81
CA ASP A 34 -0.44 -17.93 -12.28
C ASP A 34 -0.90 -16.48 -12.03
N MET A 35 -2.21 -16.20 -12.11
CA MET A 35 -2.79 -14.90 -11.77
C MET A 35 -2.66 -14.56 -10.28
N VAL A 36 -2.77 -15.55 -9.40
CA VAL A 36 -2.74 -15.36 -7.92
C VAL A 36 -1.33 -15.59 -7.35
N SER A 37 -0.33 -15.91 -8.20
CA SER A 37 1.05 -16.25 -7.78
C SER A 37 1.11 -17.32 -6.68
N SER A 38 0.24 -18.32 -6.76
CA SER A 38 0.16 -19.43 -5.80
C SER A 38 1.06 -20.59 -6.23
N ASN A 39 1.77 -21.17 -5.27
CA ASN A 39 2.70 -22.28 -5.54
C ASN A 39 2.00 -23.64 -5.79
N SER A 40 0.70 -23.76 -5.49
CA SER A 40 -0.06 -25.01 -5.68
C SER A 40 -1.53 -24.72 -5.93
N LEU A 41 -2.19 -25.61 -6.71
CA LEU A 41 -3.62 -25.50 -7.02
C LEU A 41 -4.50 -25.59 -5.77
N ASN A 42 -4.12 -26.44 -4.80
CA ASN A 42 -4.89 -26.65 -3.57
C ASN A 42 -4.82 -25.44 -2.60
N SER A 43 -3.85 -24.53 -2.79
CA SER A 43 -3.69 -23.34 -1.95
C SER A 43 -4.42 -22.10 -2.48
N LEU A 44 -4.97 -22.14 -3.70
CA LEU A 44 -5.59 -20.99 -4.35
C LEU A 44 -6.77 -20.44 -3.55
N LEU A 45 -7.72 -21.30 -3.20
CA LEU A 45 -8.90 -20.90 -2.42
C LEU A 45 -8.49 -20.29 -1.07
N SER A 46 -7.56 -20.95 -0.38
CA SER A 46 -7.03 -20.46 0.89
C SER A 46 -6.39 -19.09 0.72
N THR A 47 -5.60 -18.88 -0.34
CA THR A 47 -4.96 -17.59 -0.62
C THR A 47 -5.99 -16.50 -0.88
N LEU A 48 -7.03 -16.77 -1.67
CA LEU A 48 -8.10 -15.81 -1.94
C LEU A 48 -8.88 -15.46 -0.66
N VAL A 49 -9.22 -16.45 0.18
CA VAL A 49 -9.89 -16.21 1.48
C VAL A 49 -8.99 -15.37 2.40
N TYR A 50 -7.67 -15.63 2.41
CA TYR A 50 -6.74 -14.80 3.17
C TYR A 50 -6.68 -13.36 2.65
N ILE A 51 -6.64 -13.15 1.32
CA ILE A 51 -6.66 -11.80 0.73
C ILE A 51 -7.90 -11.05 1.18
N LEU A 52 -9.09 -11.66 1.05
CA LEU A 52 -10.36 -11.04 1.48
C LEU A 52 -10.36 -10.76 2.99
N GLY A 53 -9.95 -11.73 3.79
CA GLY A 53 -9.88 -11.58 5.25
C GLY A 53 -8.93 -10.46 5.69
N PHE A 54 -7.74 -10.36 5.08
CA PHE A 54 -6.80 -9.27 5.32
C PHE A 54 -7.35 -7.91 4.91
N THR A 55 -7.97 -7.84 3.73
CA THR A 55 -8.58 -6.60 3.25
C THR A 55 -9.61 -6.10 4.25
N LEU A 56 -10.59 -6.94 4.61
CA LEU A 56 -11.63 -6.57 5.57
C LEU A 56 -11.07 -6.22 6.95
N ALA A 57 -10.04 -6.94 7.42
CA ALA A 57 -9.40 -6.66 8.71
C ALA A 57 -8.67 -5.31 8.71
N ILE A 58 -7.91 -5.00 7.64
CA ILE A 58 -7.17 -3.74 7.52
C ILE A 58 -8.15 -2.57 7.35
N GLU A 59 -9.17 -2.73 6.52
CA GLU A 59 -10.20 -1.70 6.32
C GLU A 59 -11.02 -1.46 7.58
N GLY A 60 -11.38 -2.52 8.32
CA GLY A 60 -12.06 -2.40 9.61
C GLY A 60 -11.20 -1.70 10.66
N ALA A 61 -9.91 -2.05 10.75
CA ALA A 61 -8.96 -1.36 11.62
C ALA A 61 -8.77 0.11 11.22
N GLY A 62 -8.67 0.39 9.92
CA GLY A 62 -8.60 1.75 9.38
C GLY A 62 -9.84 2.57 9.67
N MET A 63 -11.03 1.99 9.50
CA MET A 63 -12.30 2.62 9.87
C MET A 63 -12.31 3.02 11.35
N LEU A 64 -11.91 2.14 12.25
CA LEU A 64 -11.88 2.43 13.69
C LEU A 64 -10.83 3.51 14.02
N ALA A 65 -9.67 3.48 13.39
CA ALA A 65 -8.62 4.48 13.57
C ALA A 65 -9.08 5.87 13.09
N ILE A 66 -9.69 5.96 11.91
CA ILE A 66 -10.25 7.20 11.37
C ILE A 66 -11.36 7.71 12.29
N TRP A 67 -12.29 6.85 12.67
CA TRP A 67 -13.38 7.23 13.56
C TRP A 67 -12.88 7.76 14.90
N SER A 68 -11.85 7.15 15.48
CA SER A 68 -11.28 7.60 16.76
C SER A 68 -10.70 9.01 16.72
N ASP A 69 -10.25 9.47 15.54
CA ASP A 69 -9.70 10.82 15.38
C ASP A 69 -10.78 11.88 15.11
N ILE A 70 -11.79 11.53 14.32
CA ILE A 70 -12.83 12.49 13.92
C ILE A 70 -14.02 12.55 14.89
N HIS A 71 -14.13 11.59 15.81
CA HIS A 71 -15.29 11.48 16.71
C HIS A 71 -15.53 12.76 17.52
N GLY A 72 -16.74 13.32 17.35
CA GLY A 72 -17.18 14.54 18.02
C GLY A 72 -16.53 15.84 17.53
N THR A 73 -15.71 15.81 16.48
CA THR A 73 -14.97 17.01 16.01
C THR A 73 -15.56 17.62 14.75
N MET A 74 -16.23 16.82 13.92
CA MET A 74 -16.75 17.26 12.62
C MET A 74 -18.22 17.70 12.66
N GLY A 75 -18.89 17.63 13.82
CA GLY A 75 -20.30 18.02 13.96
C GLY A 75 -21.28 17.07 13.22
N MET A 76 -20.84 15.86 12.91
CA MET A 76 -21.64 14.80 12.29
C MET A 76 -22.35 13.95 13.37
N ASP A 77 -23.45 13.29 12.99
CA ASP A 77 -24.04 12.25 13.82
C ASP A 77 -23.15 11.00 13.80
N ILE A 78 -23.25 10.15 14.85
CA ILE A 78 -22.44 8.94 15.01
C ILE A 78 -22.55 7.99 13.80
N HIS A 79 -23.72 7.89 13.19
CA HIS A 79 -23.93 7.08 12.00
C HIS A 79 -23.23 7.69 10.77
N GLU A 80 -23.21 9.00 10.65
CA GLU A 80 -22.50 9.71 9.59
C GLU A 80 -20.99 9.59 9.77
N GLU A 81 -20.47 9.74 11.01
CA GLU A 81 -19.05 9.53 11.32
C GLU A 81 -18.58 8.12 10.97
N LEU A 82 -19.37 7.09 11.33
CA LEU A 82 -19.04 5.70 11.01
C LEU A 82 -19.09 5.45 9.50
N ALA A 83 -20.10 5.98 8.81
CA ALA A 83 -20.19 5.86 7.34
C ALA A 83 -19.04 6.58 6.64
N PHE A 84 -18.68 7.78 7.10
CA PHE A 84 -17.52 8.54 6.63
C PHE A 84 -16.22 7.75 6.81
N SER A 85 -15.99 7.22 8.01
CA SER A 85 -14.78 6.46 8.36
C SER A 85 -14.66 5.18 7.54
N ALA A 86 -15.77 4.44 7.38
CA ALA A 86 -15.83 3.24 6.57
C ALA A 86 -15.54 3.56 5.09
N PHE A 87 -16.19 4.60 4.55
CA PHE A 87 -16.00 4.99 3.15
C PHE A 87 -14.55 5.37 2.86
N HIS A 88 -13.94 6.22 3.71
CA HIS A 88 -12.56 6.68 3.51
C HIS A 88 -11.54 5.56 3.74
N SER A 89 -11.79 4.63 4.67
CA SER A 89 -10.95 3.47 4.86
C SER A 89 -10.91 2.57 3.62
N ILE A 90 -12.09 2.24 3.07
CA ILE A 90 -12.21 1.45 1.83
C ILE A 90 -11.60 2.20 0.64
N SER A 91 -11.91 3.49 0.49
CA SER A 91 -11.38 4.31 -0.60
C SER A 91 -9.86 4.42 -0.57
N ALA A 92 -9.28 4.54 0.62
CA ALA A 92 -7.83 4.62 0.82
C ALA A 92 -7.14 3.28 0.55
N PHE A 93 -7.62 2.19 1.13
CA PHE A 93 -7.02 0.86 0.90
C PHE A 93 -7.13 0.41 -0.55
N CYS A 94 -8.25 0.68 -1.19
CA CYS A 94 -8.46 0.37 -2.60
C CYS A 94 -7.76 1.35 -3.57
N ASN A 95 -7.04 2.36 -3.07
CA ASN A 95 -6.40 3.41 -3.88
C ASN A 95 -7.38 4.08 -4.85
N ALA A 96 -8.61 4.34 -4.40
CA ALA A 96 -9.67 4.89 -5.24
C ALA A 96 -9.71 6.43 -5.22
N GLY A 97 -9.26 7.07 -4.13
CA GLY A 97 -9.14 8.51 -3.99
C GLY A 97 -10.43 9.29 -3.90
N PHE A 98 -11.57 8.61 -3.72
CA PHE A 98 -12.86 9.27 -3.55
C PHE A 98 -13.05 9.73 -2.11
N SER A 99 -13.55 10.94 -1.94
CA SER A 99 -13.96 11.51 -0.66
C SER A 99 -15.41 11.96 -0.72
N THR A 100 -16.09 11.90 0.41
CA THR A 100 -17.44 12.45 0.59
C THR A 100 -17.39 13.95 0.91
N LEU A 101 -16.19 14.49 1.18
CA LEU A 101 -16.03 15.91 1.48
C LEU A 101 -15.85 16.75 0.21
N PRO A 102 -16.45 17.95 0.14
CA PRO A 102 -16.14 18.89 -0.92
C PRO A 102 -14.68 19.35 -0.80
N GLY A 103 -13.98 19.39 -1.95
CA GLY A 103 -12.55 19.72 -1.97
C GLY A 103 -11.63 18.56 -1.59
N ASN A 104 -12.14 17.32 -1.63
CA ASN A 104 -11.41 16.11 -1.24
C ASN A 104 -10.92 16.19 0.23
N LEU A 105 -9.70 15.78 0.54
CA LEU A 105 -9.14 15.86 1.90
C LEU A 105 -8.46 17.21 2.20
N GLY A 106 -8.50 18.18 1.27
CA GLY A 106 -8.14 19.58 1.50
C GLY A 106 -9.25 20.40 2.19
N ASN A 107 -10.27 19.75 2.72
CA ASN A 107 -11.38 20.42 3.38
C ASN A 107 -10.91 21.19 4.62
N PRO A 108 -11.34 22.47 4.80
CA PRO A 108 -10.94 23.30 5.94
C PRO A 108 -11.24 22.66 7.30
N LEU A 109 -12.29 21.85 7.42
CA LEU A 109 -12.62 21.15 8.69
C LEU A 109 -11.50 20.21 9.13
N LEU A 110 -10.88 19.49 8.19
CA LEU A 110 -9.76 18.60 8.48
C LEU A 110 -8.45 19.35 8.74
N LEU A 111 -8.19 20.38 7.93
CA LEU A 111 -6.95 21.17 8.03
C LEU A 111 -6.92 22.05 9.28
N ALA A 112 -8.02 22.76 9.56
CA ALA A 112 -8.11 23.66 10.73
C ALA A 112 -8.20 22.89 12.06
N GLY A 113 -8.73 21.67 12.05
CA GLY A 113 -8.80 20.78 13.21
C GLY A 113 -7.47 20.11 13.56
N HIS A 114 -6.38 20.33 12.80
CA HIS A 114 -5.09 19.67 12.97
C HIS A 114 -5.19 18.13 13.05
N HIS A 115 -6.08 17.54 12.24
CA HIS A 115 -6.29 16.09 12.17
C HIS A 115 -5.11 15.35 11.52
N ASN A 116 -3.92 15.51 12.08
CA ASN A 116 -2.70 14.84 11.60
C ASN A 116 -2.82 13.30 11.63
N PRO A 117 -3.38 12.67 12.68
CA PRO A 117 -3.55 11.22 12.69
C PRO A 117 -4.43 10.72 11.54
N PHE A 118 -5.48 11.44 11.18
CA PHE A 118 -6.33 11.11 10.03
C PHE A 118 -5.52 10.94 8.75
N TYR A 119 -4.68 11.94 8.41
CA TYR A 119 -3.83 11.88 7.20
C TYR A 119 -2.82 10.74 7.26
N ILE A 120 -2.28 10.45 8.45
CA ILE A 120 -1.37 9.31 8.65
C ILE A 120 -2.11 7.99 8.44
N TYR A 121 -3.31 7.81 8.99
CA TYR A 121 -4.11 6.59 8.83
C TYR A 121 -4.48 6.35 7.37
N ILE A 122 -4.94 7.38 6.66
CA ILE A 122 -5.22 7.30 5.23
C ILE A 122 -3.95 6.93 4.45
N SER A 123 -2.80 7.57 4.74
CA SER A 123 -1.52 7.25 4.09
C SER A 123 -1.10 5.80 4.32
N LEU A 124 -1.24 5.28 5.54
CA LEU A 124 -0.93 3.89 5.87
C LEU A 124 -1.84 2.92 5.11
N LEU A 125 -3.15 3.21 5.02
CA LEU A 125 -4.09 2.39 4.25
C LEU A 125 -3.72 2.36 2.77
N ILE A 126 -3.39 3.50 2.17
CA ILE A 126 -2.91 3.60 0.79
C ILE A 126 -1.65 2.76 0.57
N ILE A 127 -0.67 2.87 1.46
CA ILE A 127 0.57 2.11 1.38
C ILE A 127 0.30 0.61 1.49
N LEU A 128 -0.52 0.18 2.45
CA LEU A 128 -0.86 -1.24 2.64
C LEU A 128 -1.59 -1.82 1.43
N GLY A 129 -2.55 -1.09 0.84
CA GLY A 129 -3.21 -1.49 -0.39
C GLY A 129 -2.25 -1.52 -1.59
N GLY A 130 -1.34 -0.55 -1.66
CA GLY A 130 -0.38 -0.38 -2.76
C GLY A 130 0.83 -1.32 -2.73
N ILE A 131 1.16 -1.98 -1.61
CA ILE A 131 2.31 -2.89 -1.50
C ILE A 131 2.10 -4.17 -2.32
N GLY A 132 0.88 -4.70 -2.36
CA GLY A 132 0.53 -5.93 -3.08
C GLY A 132 0.15 -7.10 -2.17
N PHE A 133 -0.86 -7.84 -2.59
CA PHE A 133 -1.42 -8.96 -1.82
C PHE A 133 -0.42 -10.08 -1.51
N PRO A 134 0.50 -10.50 -2.43
CA PRO A 134 1.51 -11.50 -2.10
C PRO A 134 2.42 -11.11 -0.93
N ILE A 135 2.69 -9.80 -0.79
CA ILE A 135 3.50 -9.27 0.31
C ILE A 135 2.69 -9.28 1.61
N LEU A 136 1.40 -8.91 1.56
CA LEU A 136 0.52 -8.99 2.72
C LEU A 136 0.39 -10.44 3.23
N VAL A 137 0.28 -11.41 2.32
CA VAL A 137 0.28 -12.85 2.69
C VAL A 137 1.61 -13.26 3.32
N ASN A 138 2.73 -12.80 2.78
CA ASN A 138 4.06 -13.05 3.36
C ASN A 138 4.21 -12.41 4.75
N PHE A 139 3.64 -11.22 4.96
CA PHE A 139 3.60 -10.59 6.29
C PHE A 139 2.87 -11.43 7.33
N LYS A 140 1.77 -12.09 6.95
CA LYS A 140 1.09 -13.03 7.86
C LYS A 140 2.07 -14.09 8.38
N ASP A 141 2.85 -14.71 7.50
CA ASP A 141 3.78 -15.76 7.88
C ASP A 141 4.90 -15.22 8.78
N ILE A 142 5.37 -14.00 8.50
CA ILE A 142 6.35 -13.29 9.32
C ILE A 142 5.76 -12.98 10.71
N ILE A 143 4.57 -12.41 10.79
CA ILE A 143 3.89 -12.06 12.04
C ILE A 143 3.63 -13.33 12.86
N LEU A 144 3.05 -14.37 12.25
CA LEU A 144 2.79 -15.63 12.93
C LEU A 144 4.06 -16.28 13.46
N TYR A 145 5.16 -16.19 12.71
CA TYR A 145 6.46 -16.68 13.17
C TYR A 145 6.93 -15.91 14.42
N HIS A 146 6.86 -14.56 14.40
CA HIS A 146 7.30 -13.74 15.54
C HIS A 146 6.38 -13.94 16.76
N ILE A 147 5.08 -14.04 16.57
CA ILE A 147 4.12 -14.36 17.64
C ILE A 147 4.43 -15.72 18.24
N ARG A 148 4.59 -16.76 17.41
CA ARG A 148 4.92 -18.12 17.91
C ARG A 148 6.27 -18.15 18.61
N ARG A 149 7.26 -17.39 18.14
CA ARG A 149 8.57 -17.23 18.78
C ARG A 149 8.46 -16.52 20.11
N PHE A 150 7.68 -15.44 20.19
CA PHE A 150 7.42 -14.70 21.42
C PHE A 150 6.69 -15.57 22.47
N TRP A 151 5.64 -16.29 22.07
CA TRP A 151 4.94 -17.24 22.94
C TRP A 151 5.84 -18.37 23.43
N ARG A 152 6.71 -18.88 22.56
CA ARG A 152 7.69 -19.89 22.95
C ARG A 152 8.68 -19.33 23.94
N PHE A 153 9.22 -18.13 23.71
CA PHE A 153 10.10 -17.43 24.65
C PHE A 153 9.44 -17.25 26.01
N LEU A 154 8.18 -16.81 26.09
CA LEU A 154 7.44 -16.67 27.35
C LEU A 154 7.26 -18.01 28.07
N ARG A 155 7.19 -19.13 27.33
CA ARG A 155 6.96 -20.46 27.92
C ARG A 155 8.26 -21.16 28.32
N THR A 156 9.35 -21.00 27.56
CA THR A 156 10.60 -21.74 27.77
C THR A 156 11.72 -20.87 28.33
N TRP A 157 11.54 -19.54 28.33
CA TRP A 157 12.58 -18.56 28.70
C TRP A 157 13.87 -18.70 27.87
N GLU A 158 13.87 -19.52 26.81
CA GLU A 158 14.99 -19.72 25.91
C GLU A 158 14.79 -18.96 24.61
N TRP A 159 15.81 -18.20 24.17
CA TRP A 159 15.78 -17.49 22.90
C TRP A 159 16.18 -18.43 21.76
N ASP A 160 15.24 -18.83 20.94
CA ASP A 160 15.51 -19.64 19.74
C ASP A 160 16.36 -18.85 18.75
N GLY A 161 17.65 -19.20 18.67
CA GLY A 161 18.65 -18.54 17.81
C GLY A 161 18.55 -18.90 16.32
N ARG A 162 17.58 -19.72 15.90
CA ARG A 162 17.42 -20.12 14.51
C ARG A 162 17.07 -18.93 13.65
N ARG A 163 17.98 -18.54 12.74
CA ARG A 163 17.74 -17.54 11.71
C ARG A 163 17.11 -18.22 10.50
N PHE A 164 15.82 -17.98 10.28
CA PHE A 164 15.16 -18.41 9.04
C PHE A 164 15.49 -17.42 7.92
N TYR A 165 16.44 -17.76 7.08
CA TYR A 165 16.87 -16.96 5.93
C TYR A 165 15.80 -16.84 4.83
N HIS A 166 14.71 -17.62 4.87
CA HIS A 166 13.68 -17.69 3.83
C HIS A 166 12.38 -16.97 4.18
N LEU A 167 12.31 -16.26 5.32
CA LEU A 167 11.08 -15.53 5.73
C LEU A 167 10.73 -14.38 4.79
N TYR A 168 11.73 -13.74 4.20
CA TYR A 168 11.52 -12.61 3.29
C TYR A 168 11.80 -13.06 1.84
N ASN A 169 10.75 -13.12 1.03
CA ASN A 169 10.88 -13.31 -0.40
C ASN A 169 11.66 -12.14 -1.03
N LEU A 170 12.46 -12.40 -2.06
CA LEU A 170 13.23 -11.38 -2.77
C LEU A 170 12.33 -10.24 -3.25
N ASN A 171 11.17 -10.59 -3.82
CA ASN A 171 10.15 -9.67 -4.23
C ASN A 171 9.68 -8.73 -3.09
N THR A 172 9.40 -9.28 -1.92
CA THR A 172 8.99 -8.50 -0.73
C THR A 172 10.06 -7.48 -0.35
N ARG A 173 11.34 -7.88 -0.35
CA ARG A 173 12.45 -6.97 0.00
C ARG A 173 12.57 -5.84 -1.01
N ILE A 174 12.54 -6.13 -2.30
CA ILE A 174 12.64 -5.13 -3.37
C ILE A 174 11.51 -4.12 -3.25
N VAL A 175 10.27 -4.59 -3.17
CA VAL A 175 9.09 -3.70 -3.10
C VAL A 175 9.13 -2.82 -1.87
N LEU A 176 9.46 -3.37 -0.69
CA LEU A 176 9.52 -2.59 0.55
C LEU A 176 10.61 -1.51 0.50
N ILE A 177 11.83 -1.87 0.04
CA ILE A 177 12.93 -0.93 -0.03
C ILE A 177 12.63 0.18 -1.03
N VAL A 178 12.18 -0.16 -2.25
CA VAL A 178 11.90 0.85 -3.28
C VAL A 178 10.71 1.73 -2.87
N THR A 179 9.65 1.14 -2.28
CA THR A 179 8.53 1.92 -1.75
C THR A 179 9.00 2.88 -0.67
N PHE A 180 9.81 2.43 0.29
CA PHE A 180 10.37 3.28 1.34
C PHE A 180 11.21 4.43 0.77
N LEU A 181 12.11 4.14 -0.17
CA LEU A 181 12.95 5.15 -0.82
C LEU A 181 12.11 6.19 -1.58
N LEU A 182 11.08 5.76 -2.32
CA LEU A 182 10.19 6.66 -3.03
C LEU A 182 9.39 7.55 -2.07
N LEU A 183 8.93 7.01 -0.94
CA LEU A 183 8.21 7.79 0.08
C LEU A 183 9.13 8.81 0.75
N VAL A 184 10.34 8.41 1.12
CA VAL A 184 11.33 9.34 1.71
C VAL A 184 11.70 10.44 0.73
N PHE A 185 12.03 10.07 -0.51
CA PHE A 185 12.38 11.03 -1.56
C PHE A 185 11.22 11.99 -1.87
N GLY A 186 10.00 11.45 -2.02
CA GLY A 186 8.80 12.26 -2.25
C GLY A 186 8.52 13.21 -1.08
N THR A 187 8.54 12.70 0.15
CA THR A 187 8.28 13.52 1.36
C THR A 187 9.29 14.65 1.51
N LEU A 188 10.59 14.36 1.39
CA LEU A 188 11.64 15.35 1.50
C LEU A 188 11.57 16.37 0.36
N GLY A 189 11.31 15.93 -0.88
CA GLY A 189 11.17 16.81 -2.02
C GLY A 189 9.99 17.77 -1.88
N ILE A 190 8.81 17.25 -1.52
CA ILE A 190 7.62 18.10 -1.31
C ILE A 190 7.81 19.05 -0.13
N ALA A 191 8.37 18.55 0.99
CA ALA A 191 8.69 19.41 2.13
C ALA A 191 9.64 20.55 1.74
N LEU A 192 10.68 20.24 0.94
CA LEU A 192 11.66 21.25 0.51
C LEU A 192 11.02 22.32 -0.40
N PHE A 193 10.18 21.90 -1.36
CA PHE A 193 9.63 22.83 -2.35
C PHE A 193 8.44 23.63 -1.82
N GLU A 194 7.60 23.05 -0.95
CA GLU A 194 6.35 23.65 -0.49
C GLU A 194 6.41 24.21 0.94
N TRP A 195 7.57 24.17 1.60
CA TRP A 195 7.71 24.60 2.99
C TRP A 195 7.24 26.04 3.24
N ASN A 196 7.56 26.94 2.31
CA ASN A 196 7.16 28.34 2.30
C ASN A 196 6.12 28.66 1.21
N GLY A 197 5.69 27.64 0.45
CA GLY A 197 4.64 27.72 -0.56
C GLY A 197 3.28 27.33 0.02
N SER A 198 2.70 26.23 -0.48
CA SER A 198 1.38 25.76 -0.08
C SER A 198 1.25 25.40 1.40
N PHE A 199 2.36 25.11 2.09
CA PHE A 199 2.39 24.84 3.53
C PHE A 199 2.72 26.08 4.38
N ALA A 200 2.80 27.26 3.79
CA ALA A 200 3.06 28.51 4.53
C ALA A 200 1.98 28.71 5.61
N GLY A 201 2.42 29.09 6.82
CA GLY A 201 1.51 29.33 7.95
C GLY A 201 1.06 28.06 8.72
N MET A 202 1.33 26.85 8.22
CA MET A 202 1.04 25.62 8.98
C MET A 202 2.09 25.38 10.08
N PRO A 203 1.70 24.79 11.22
CA PRO A 203 2.64 24.26 12.22
C PRO A 203 3.62 23.26 11.62
N VAL A 204 4.82 23.13 12.19
CA VAL A 204 5.86 22.23 11.67
C VAL A 204 5.40 20.76 11.59
N ALA A 205 4.63 20.31 12.59
CA ALA A 205 4.09 18.95 12.59
C ALA A 205 3.14 18.72 11.40
N ASP A 206 2.25 19.69 11.12
CA ASP A 206 1.30 19.62 10.02
C ASP A 206 2.03 19.63 8.67
N LYS A 207 3.08 20.46 8.52
CA LYS A 207 3.91 20.49 7.30
C LYS A 207 4.49 19.12 6.96
N TRP A 208 5.06 18.45 7.94
CA TRP A 208 5.61 17.09 7.73
C TRP A 208 4.53 16.05 7.41
N THR A 209 3.39 16.13 8.11
CA THR A 209 2.26 15.24 7.84
C THR A 209 1.72 15.47 6.43
N GLN A 210 1.54 16.71 6.03
CA GLN A 210 1.07 17.07 4.69
C GLN A 210 2.09 16.70 3.61
N ALA A 211 3.38 16.90 3.85
CA ALA A 211 4.43 16.48 2.91
C ALA A 211 4.43 14.96 2.72
N PHE A 212 4.30 14.20 3.80
CA PHE A 212 4.20 12.73 3.73
C PHE A 212 2.94 12.28 3.00
N PHE A 213 1.78 12.82 3.38
CA PHE A 213 0.50 12.50 2.74
C PHE A 213 0.55 12.78 1.23
N ASN A 214 1.04 13.97 0.85
CA ASN A 214 1.16 14.38 -0.54
C ASN A 214 2.27 13.64 -1.31
N ALA A 215 3.19 12.94 -0.65
CA ALA A 215 4.13 12.00 -1.27
C ALA A 215 3.51 10.62 -1.53
N VAL A 216 2.56 10.22 -0.68
CA VAL A 216 1.83 8.94 -0.82
C VAL A 216 0.76 9.02 -1.90
N CYS A 217 -0.02 10.11 -1.93
CA CYS A 217 -1.20 10.25 -2.79
C CYS A 217 -0.93 10.15 -4.30
N PRO A 218 0.13 10.74 -4.88
CA PRO A 218 0.42 10.65 -6.31
C PRO A 218 0.65 9.22 -6.78
N ARG A 219 1.05 8.31 -5.89
CA ARG A 219 1.27 6.90 -6.20
C ARG A 219 -0.05 6.14 -6.38
N THR A 220 -0.90 6.67 -7.26
CA THR A 220 -2.18 6.12 -7.72
C THR A 220 -3.30 6.05 -6.67
N ALA A 221 -3.21 6.82 -5.57
CA ALA A 221 -4.27 6.88 -4.58
C ALA A 221 -5.40 7.86 -4.93
N GLY A 222 -5.06 9.00 -5.56
CA GLY A 222 -6.04 9.95 -6.05
C GLY A 222 -6.58 10.95 -5.02
N PHE A 223 -6.15 10.88 -3.76
CA PHE A 223 -6.50 11.90 -2.76
C PHE A 223 -5.64 13.16 -2.92
N SER A 224 -6.20 14.29 -2.50
CA SER A 224 -5.50 15.56 -2.43
C SER A 224 -5.88 16.31 -1.15
N SER A 225 -4.89 16.83 -0.44
CA SER A 225 -5.08 17.72 0.71
C SER A 225 -4.75 19.17 0.42
N VAL A 226 -4.20 19.44 -0.77
CA VAL A 226 -3.83 20.77 -1.25
C VAL A 226 -4.43 21.00 -2.64
N ASP A 227 -4.61 22.26 -3.00
CA ASP A 227 -4.97 22.60 -4.37
C ASP A 227 -3.76 22.38 -5.29
N LEU A 228 -3.87 21.45 -6.21
CA LEU A 228 -2.81 21.11 -7.17
C LEU A 228 -2.46 22.30 -8.07
N ALA A 229 -3.41 23.20 -8.34
CA ALA A 229 -3.17 24.40 -9.14
C ALA A 229 -2.27 25.41 -8.43
N GLY A 230 -2.24 25.38 -7.09
CA GLY A 230 -1.40 26.24 -6.26
C GLY A 230 0.03 25.72 -6.02
N LEU A 231 0.34 24.48 -6.47
CA LEU A 231 1.67 23.89 -6.26
C LEU A 231 2.72 24.49 -7.19
N GLY A 232 3.96 24.58 -6.69
CA GLY A 232 5.11 24.99 -7.50
C GLY A 232 5.40 23.99 -8.64
N VAL A 233 5.99 24.49 -9.74
CA VAL A 233 6.33 23.66 -10.91
C VAL A 233 7.25 22.50 -10.53
N GLN A 234 8.18 22.71 -9.59
CA GLN A 234 9.10 21.69 -9.09
C GLN A 234 8.32 20.52 -8.44
N THR A 235 7.32 20.88 -7.63
CA THR A 235 6.45 19.90 -6.97
C THR A 235 5.60 19.14 -7.98
N LEU A 236 5.07 19.84 -8.99
CA LEU A 236 4.31 19.18 -10.07
C LEU A 236 5.16 18.19 -10.87
N LEU A 237 6.43 18.52 -11.16
CA LEU A 237 7.35 17.60 -11.82
C LEU A 237 7.64 16.37 -10.94
N LEU A 238 7.83 16.58 -9.62
CA LEU A 238 8.00 15.49 -8.68
C LEU A 238 6.74 14.61 -8.60
N TYR A 239 5.54 15.19 -8.60
CA TYR A 239 4.28 14.47 -8.67
C TYR A 239 4.19 13.61 -9.93
N LEU A 240 4.55 14.12 -11.10
CA LEU A 240 4.55 13.33 -12.35
C LEU A 240 5.45 12.09 -12.24
N ILE A 241 6.64 12.22 -11.65
CA ILE A 241 7.54 11.09 -11.41
C ILE A 241 6.91 10.06 -10.45
N LEU A 242 6.34 10.53 -9.34
CA LEU A 242 5.70 9.67 -8.35
C LEU A 242 4.43 8.99 -8.90
N MET A 243 3.66 9.67 -9.77
CA MET A 243 2.47 9.11 -10.41
C MET A 243 2.85 8.00 -11.41
N TRP A 244 3.99 8.12 -12.07
CA TRP A 244 4.46 7.14 -13.03
C TRP A 244 4.87 5.82 -12.35
N ILE A 245 5.47 5.89 -11.14
CA ILE A 245 5.88 4.74 -10.34
C ILE A 245 4.77 4.40 -9.34
N GLY A 246 3.93 3.45 -9.71
CA GLY A 246 2.77 3.05 -8.90
C GLY A 246 3.09 2.14 -7.73
N GLY A 247 2.25 1.11 -7.52
CA GLY A 247 2.41 0.14 -6.43
C GLY A 247 3.11 -1.15 -6.83
N GLY A 248 3.12 -2.11 -5.91
CA GLY A 248 3.63 -3.46 -6.11
C GLY A 248 2.77 -4.27 -7.10
N SER A 249 3.29 -5.40 -7.55
CA SER A 249 2.52 -6.34 -8.36
C SER A 249 1.37 -6.92 -7.56
N GLN A 250 0.22 -7.12 -8.21
CA GLN A 250 -1.01 -7.60 -7.57
C GLN A 250 -1.43 -6.74 -6.36
N SER A 251 -1.36 -5.43 -6.51
CA SER A 251 -1.85 -4.45 -5.55
C SER A 251 -3.09 -3.73 -6.08
N THR A 252 -3.74 -2.95 -5.22
CA THR A 252 -4.82 -2.04 -5.60
C THR A 252 -4.33 -0.84 -6.43
N ALA A 253 -3.02 -0.57 -6.41
CA ALA A 253 -2.40 0.56 -7.11
C ALA A 253 -2.17 0.27 -8.61
N GLY A 254 -2.31 1.29 -9.45
CA GLY A 254 -1.99 1.29 -10.87
C GLY A 254 -0.51 1.59 -11.17
N GLY A 255 -0.25 2.21 -12.31
CA GLY A 255 1.09 2.68 -12.72
C GLY A 255 2.08 1.56 -13.07
N ILE A 256 3.34 1.95 -13.37
CA ILE A 256 4.44 0.99 -13.53
C ILE A 256 4.69 0.34 -12.17
N LYS A 257 4.66 -0.99 -12.15
CA LYS A 257 4.85 -1.74 -10.92
C LYS A 257 6.25 -1.50 -10.35
N VAL A 258 6.33 -1.30 -9.04
CA VAL A 258 7.60 -1.06 -8.31
C VAL A 258 8.64 -2.13 -8.62
N ASN A 259 8.20 -3.38 -8.77
CA ASN A 259 9.09 -4.50 -9.13
C ASN A 259 9.74 -4.29 -10.51
N ALA A 260 8.93 -3.93 -11.52
CA ALA A 260 9.43 -3.69 -12.87
C ALA A 260 10.39 -2.48 -12.88
N PHE A 261 10.02 -1.39 -12.21
CA PHE A 261 10.88 -0.23 -12.04
C PHE A 261 12.21 -0.60 -11.36
N ALA A 262 12.16 -1.39 -10.28
CA ALA A 262 13.35 -1.84 -9.58
C ALA A 262 14.29 -2.65 -10.48
N VAL A 263 13.74 -3.59 -11.27
CA VAL A 263 14.51 -4.42 -12.21
C VAL A 263 15.19 -3.55 -13.27
N VAL A 264 14.47 -2.56 -13.82
CA VAL A 264 15.05 -1.62 -14.81
C VAL A 264 16.21 -0.84 -14.21
N VAL A 265 16.03 -0.29 -13.00
CA VAL A 265 17.11 0.47 -12.32
C VAL A 265 18.30 -0.42 -12.00
N LEU A 266 18.06 -1.64 -11.50
CA LEU A 266 19.14 -2.59 -11.18
C LEU A 266 19.90 -3.03 -12.43
N ASN A 267 19.19 -3.26 -13.54
CA ASN A 267 19.80 -3.60 -14.82
C ASN A 267 20.67 -2.43 -15.34
N LEU A 268 20.14 -1.20 -15.28
CA LEU A 268 20.92 -0.01 -15.65
C LEU A 268 22.21 0.11 -14.82
N VAL A 269 22.12 -0.10 -13.51
CA VAL A 269 23.29 -0.08 -12.61
C VAL A 269 24.28 -1.21 -12.94
N ALA A 270 23.79 -2.43 -13.28
CA ALA A 270 24.64 -3.54 -13.70
C ALA A 270 25.41 -3.21 -14.99
N VAL A 271 24.73 -2.67 -16.00
CA VAL A 271 25.34 -2.23 -17.27
C VAL A 271 26.39 -1.14 -17.03
N LEU A 272 26.07 -0.12 -16.19
CA LEU A 272 27.04 0.94 -15.85
C LEU A 272 28.26 0.42 -15.10
N ARG A 273 28.13 -0.68 -14.37
CA ARG A 273 29.24 -1.36 -13.67
C ARG A 273 29.96 -2.37 -14.54
N GLY A 274 29.52 -2.61 -15.77
CA GLY A 274 30.12 -3.59 -16.69
C GLY A 274 29.90 -5.05 -16.25
N THR A 275 28.87 -5.34 -15.45
CA THR A 275 28.52 -6.70 -15.04
C THR A 275 27.49 -7.28 -15.98
N GLU A 276 27.69 -8.50 -16.49
CA GLU A 276 26.77 -9.18 -17.41
C GLU A 276 25.54 -9.75 -16.67
N ARG A 277 25.59 -9.82 -15.35
CA ARG A 277 24.54 -10.42 -14.53
C ARG A 277 24.03 -9.44 -13.49
N VAL A 278 22.71 -9.43 -13.30
CA VAL A 278 22.07 -8.63 -12.25
C VAL A 278 22.01 -9.47 -10.98
N GLU A 279 22.87 -9.20 -10.03
CA GLU A 279 22.83 -9.82 -8.70
C GLU A 279 22.15 -8.89 -7.70
N VAL A 280 21.15 -9.42 -7.00
CA VAL A 280 20.43 -8.69 -5.95
C VAL A 280 20.40 -9.53 -4.68
N PHE A 281 20.96 -9.00 -3.60
CA PHE A 281 21.06 -9.69 -2.30
C PHE A 281 21.73 -11.08 -2.39
N GLY A 282 22.74 -11.25 -3.26
CA GLY A 282 23.44 -12.51 -3.46
C GLY A 282 22.64 -13.57 -4.23
N ARG A 283 21.62 -13.15 -4.96
CA ARG A 283 20.86 -14.00 -5.88
C ARG A 283 20.89 -13.41 -7.27
N GLU A 284 21.12 -14.25 -8.25
CA GLU A 284 21.05 -13.89 -9.66
C GLU A 284 19.58 -13.77 -10.08
N LEU A 285 19.22 -12.67 -10.75
CA LEU A 285 17.93 -12.53 -11.38
C LEU A 285 18.01 -13.24 -12.74
N SER A 286 17.23 -14.32 -12.89
CA SER A 286 17.05 -15.00 -14.18
C SER A 286 16.30 -14.10 -15.15
N TYR A 287 16.70 -14.13 -16.42
CA TYR A 287 16.05 -13.38 -17.51
C TYR A 287 14.90 -14.17 -18.17
N ASP A 288 14.39 -15.25 -17.53
CA ASP A 288 13.30 -16.07 -18.05
C ASP A 288 11.92 -15.46 -17.79
#